data_1a26d67a1f030bce7cdfee16fde22b12
#
_entry.id   1a26d67a1f030bce7cdfee16fde22b12
#
_cell.length_a   1.000
_cell.length_b   1.000
_cell.length_c   1.000
_cell.angle_alpha   90.00
_cell.angle_beta   90.00
_cell.angle_gamma   90.00
#
_symmetry.space_group_name_H-M   'P 1'
#
loop_
_entity.id
_entity.type
_entity.pdbx_description
1 polymer ?
#
loop_
_entity_poly.entity_id
_entity_poly.type
_entity_poly.pdbx_seq_one_letter_code
_entity_poly.pdbx_strand_id
1 'polypeptide(L)'
;MTDPIPAITLPLATNAEQEGEWLQRSLQTWLDQEFMPEIVNQSIAVRAAQVYIRQRLEGETDVGTLVLAIVTEMKNFDFSKSFFNEFVVANAVSDLLLDSLGIDHHCCGQSEVARE
;
A
#
# COMPACT_ATOMS: atom_id res chain seq x y z
N MET A 1 29.17 12.19 4.10
CA MET A 1 27.91 11.63 4.49
C MET A 1 26.80 12.09 3.53
N THR A 2 25.98 11.17 3.15
CA THR A 2 24.91 11.52 2.22
C THR A 2 23.76 12.21 2.95
N ASP A 3 23.10 13.07 2.23
CA ASP A 3 21.90 13.67 2.75
C ASP A 3 20.81 12.63 2.93
N PRO A 4 19.98 12.78 3.94
CA PRO A 4 18.88 11.85 4.10
C PRO A 4 17.91 11.98 2.94
N ILE A 5 17.29 10.86 2.61
CA ILE A 5 16.26 10.86 1.60
C ILE A 5 15.06 11.60 2.15
N PRO A 6 14.55 12.59 1.43
CA PRO A 6 13.38 13.32 1.93
C PRO A 6 12.20 12.38 2.11
N ALA A 7 11.43 12.61 3.13
CA ALA A 7 10.21 11.84 3.36
C ALA A 7 9.21 12.13 2.26
N ILE A 8 8.52 11.08 1.84
CA ILE A 8 7.44 11.21 0.87
C ILE A 8 6.15 11.29 1.67
N THR A 9 5.39 12.34 1.45
CA THR A 9 4.19 12.56 2.23
C THR A 9 2.97 12.72 1.34
N LEU A 10 1.83 12.32 1.91
CA LEU A 10 0.53 12.56 1.31
C LEU A 10 -0.04 13.85 1.86
N PRO A 11 -0.95 14.51 1.13
CA PRO A 11 -1.70 15.61 1.74
C PRO A 11 -2.49 15.11 2.94
N LEU A 12 -2.84 16.02 3.84
CA LEU A 12 -3.75 15.63 4.92
C LEU A 12 -5.03 15.07 4.33
N ALA A 13 -5.56 14.05 4.98
CA ALA A 13 -6.75 13.38 4.47
C ALA A 13 -7.97 14.26 4.67
N THR A 14 -8.70 14.50 3.59
CA THR A 14 -10.00 15.18 3.68
C THR A 14 -11.11 14.16 3.89
N ASN A 15 -10.90 12.93 3.44
CA ASN A 15 -11.86 11.86 3.64
C ASN A 15 -11.11 10.53 3.71
N ALA A 16 -10.69 10.19 4.94
CA ALA A 16 -9.86 9.01 5.14
C ALA A 16 -10.59 7.72 4.75
N GLU A 17 -11.89 7.66 4.98
CA GLU A 17 -12.64 6.45 4.64
C GLU A 17 -12.69 6.24 3.14
N GLN A 18 -12.88 7.30 2.39
CA GLN A 18 -12.89 7.20 0.93
C GLN A 18 -11.53 6.77 0.39
N GLU A 19 -10.47 7.31 0.98
CA GLU A 19 -9.12 6.87 0.61
C GLU A 19 -8.93 5.40 0.91
N GLY A 20 -9.44 4.95 2.06
CA GLY A 20 -9.34 3.55 2.44
C GLY A 20 -10.11 2.64 1.51
N GLU A 21 -11.28 3.06 1.06
CA GLU A 21 -12.05 2.27 0.10
C GLU A 21 -11.27 2.13 -1.22
N TRP A 22 -10.68 3.21 -1.66
CA TRP A 22 -9.84 3.16 -2.84
C TRP A 22 -8.69 2.18 -2.65
N LEU A 23 -8.02 2.26 -1.51
CA LEU A 23 -6.89 1.38 -1.24
C LEU A 23 -7.33 -0.08 -1.19
N GLN A 24 -8.46 -0.34 -0.54
CA GLN A 24 -8.96 -1.71 -0.44
C GLN A 24 -9.22 -2.29 -1.83
N ARG A 25 -9.92 -1.53 -2.67
CA ARG A 25 -10.24 -2.02 -4.02
C ARG A 25 -8.98 -2.20 -4.86
N SER A 26 -8.08 -1.24 -4.78
CA SER A 26 -6.86 -1.30 -5.58
C SER A 26 -5.97 -2.44 -5.14
N LEU A 27 -5.84 -2.63 -3.84
CA LEU A 27 -5.00 -3.70 -3.32
C LEU A 27 -5.59 -5.07 -3.63
N GLN A 28 -6.90 -5.22 -3.47
CA GLN A 28 -7.53 -6.51 -3.79
C GLN A 28 -7.34 -6.82 -5.27
N THR A 29 -7.54 -5.85 -6.14
CA THR A 29 -7.33 -6.04 -7.57
C THR A 29 -5.89 -6.47 -7.85
N TRP A 30 -4.94 -5.80 -7.20
CA TRP A 30 -3.53 -6.15 -7.40
C TRP A 30 -3.26 -7.59 -6.95
N LEU A 31 -3.75 -7.96 -5.78
CA LEU A 31 -3.55 -9.32 -5.26
C LEU A 31 -4.18 -10.37 -6.18
N ASP A 32 -5.39 -10.08 -6.66
CA ASP A 32 -6.08 -11.02 -7.55
C ASP A 32 -5.33 -11.21 -8.87
N GLN A 33 -4.72 -10.15 -9.36
CA GLN A 33 -4.01 -10.20 -10.63
C GLN A 33 -2.60 -10.74 -10.49
N GLU A 34 -1.99 -10.58 -9.32
CA GLU A 34 -0.60 -10.99 -9.14
C GLU A 34 -0.44 -12.50 -9.23
N PHE A 35 -1.38 -13.24 -8.73
CA PHE A 35 -1.35 -14.69 -8.80
C PHE A 35 -2.69 -15.22 -9.29
N MET A 36 -3.71 -15.18 -8.44
CA MET A 36 -5.05 -15.62 -8.79
C MET A 36 -6.05 -15.02 -7.81
N PRO A 37 -7.29 -14.86 -8.22
CA PRO A 37 -8.33 -14.39 -7.29
C PRO A 37 -8.55 -15.41 -6.20
N GLU A 38 -8.62 -14.94 -4.94
CA GLU A 38 -8.89 -15.80 -3.80
C GLU A 38 -9.65 -14.99 -2.76
N ILE A 39 -10.47 -15.69 -1.99
CA ILE A 39 -11.26 -15.04 -0.94
C ILE A 39 -10.34 -14.34 0.06
N VAL A 40 -9.21 -14.96 0.39
CA VAL A 40 -8.29 -14.39 1.38
C VAL A 40 -7.74 -13.04 0.93
N ASN A 41 -7.70 -12.77 -0.38
CA ASN A 41 -7.21 -11.49 -0.86
C ASN A 41 -8.09 -10.35 -0.40
N GLN A 42 -9.39 -10.56 -0.33
CA GLN A 42 -10.29 -9.55 0.20
C GLN A 42 -10.00 -9.28 1.67
N SER A 43 -9.79 -10.32 2.44
CA SER A 43 -9.48 -10.17 3.87
C SER A 43 -8.18 -9.40 4.08
N ILE A 44 -7.18 -9.67 3.25
CA ILE A 44 -5.91 -8.94 3.31
C ILE A 44 -6.15 -7.46 3.01
N ALA A 45 -6.89 -7.19 1.94
CA ALA A 45 -7.13 -5.81 1.52
C ALA A 45 -7.93 -5.04 2.57
N VAL A 46 -8.93 -5.69 3.16
CA VAL A 46 -9.73 -5.06 4.21
C VAL A 46 -8.86 -4.71 5.41
N ARG A 47 -8.03 -5.65 5.85
CA ARG A 47 -7.19 -5.41 7.01
C ARG A 47 -6.21 -4.27 6.77
N ALA A 48 -5.55 -4.27 5.60
CA ALA A 48 -4.60 -3.23 5.29
C ALA A 48 -5.29 -1.87 5.21
N ALA A 49 -6.47 -1.83 4.60
CA ALA A 49 -7.21 -0.57 4.48
C ALA A 49 -7.64 -0.04 5.86
N GLN A 50 -8.00 -0.93 6.77
CA GLN A 50 -8.38 -0.50 8.12
C GLN A 50 -7.22 0.18 8.83
N VAL A 51 -6.02 -0.37 8.70
CA VAL A 51 -4.84 0.26 9.29
C VAL A 51 -4.60 1.62 8.64
N TYR A 52 -4.69 1.68 7.33
CA TYR A 52 -4.48 2.92 6.59
C TYR A 52 -5.47 4.00 7.06
N ILE A 53 -6.75 3.64 7.14
CA ILE A 53 -7.77 4.61 7.56
C ILE A 53 -7.45 5.14 8.94
N ARG A 54 -7.12 4.26 9.88
CA ARG A 54 -6.84 4.67 11.23
C ARG A 54 -5.67 5.66 11.29
N GLN A 55 -4.61 5.36 10.55
CA GLN A 55 -3.45 6.23 10.53
C GLN A 55 -3.77 7.59 9.93
N ARG A 56 -4.55 7.59 8.84
CA ARG A 56 -4.92 8.86 8.21
C ARG A 56 -5.82 9.69 9.10
N LEU A 57 -6.72 9.04 9.85
CA LEU A 57 -7.57 9.77 10.80
C LEU A 57 -6.76 10.39 11.91
N GLU A 58 -5.62 9.80 12.25
CA GLU A 58 -4.73 10.36 13.26
C GLU A 58 -3.82 11.45 12.70
N GLY A 59 -3.95 11.74 11.42
CA GLY A 59 -3.17 12.79 10.80
C GLY A 59 -1.87 12.34 10.17
N GLU A 60 -1.65 11.04 10.04
CA GLU A 60 -0.41 10.57 9.48
C GLU A 60 -0.34 10.88 7.99
N THR A 61 0.77 11.46 7.57
CA THR A 61 0.99 11.83 6.16
C THR A 61 2.21 11.17 5.56
N ASP A 62 3.09 10.62 6.37
CA ASP A 62 4.34 10.05 5.87
C ASP A 62 4.09 8.65 5.31
N VAL A 63 4.42 8.47 4.02
CA VAL A 63 4.18 7.19 3.35
C VAL A 63 4.94 6.06 4.04
N GLY A 64 6.19 6.30 4.42
CA GLY A 64 6.97 5.27 5.10
C GLY A 64 6.34 4.82 6.40
N THR A 65 5.81 5.76 7.17
CA THR A 65 5.15 5.43 8.43
C THR A 65 3.87 4.66 8.19
N LEU A 66 3.11 5.04 7.15
CA LEU A 66 1.89 4.31 6.81
C LEU A 66 2.20 2.87 6.42
N VAL A 67 3.22 2.67 5.59
CA VAL A 67 3.62 1.34 5.16
C VAL A 67 4.11 0.51 6.33
N LEU A 68 4.89 1.13 7.23
CA LEU A 68 5.38 0.43 8.41
C LEU A 68 4.24 -0.01 9.33
N ALA A 69 3.24 0.85 9.49
CA ALA A 69 2.07 0.49 10.28
C ALA A 69 1.36 -0.73 9.69
N ILE A 70 1.26 -0.77 8.37
CA ILE A 70 0.60 -1.89 7.69
C ILE A 70 1.41 -3.17 7.86
N VAL A 71 2.72 -3.11 7.67
CA VAL A 71 3.56 -4.30 7.84
C VAL A 71 3.45 -4.83 9.27
N THR A 72 3.44 -3.91 10.22
CA THR A 72 3.38 -4.30 11.64
C THR A 72 2.07 -5.01 11.96
N GLU A 73 0.98 -4.46 11.46
CA GLU A 73 -0.33 -5.07 11.70
C GLU A 73 -0.46 -6.41 10.98
N MET A 74 0.02 -6.48 9.75
CA MET A 74 -0.12 -7.68 8.95
C MET A 74 0.74 -8.83 9.43
N LYS A 75 1.70 -8.58 10.31
CA LYS A 75 2.44 -9.68 10.94
C LYS A 75 1.51 -10.60 11.71
N ASN A 76 0.40 -10.08 12.18
CA ASN A 76 -0.57 -10.87 12.94
C ASN A 76 -1.66 -11.48 12.06
N PHE A 77 -1.61 -11.25 10.77
CA PHE A 77 -2.58 -11.82 9.86
C PHE A 77 -2.18 -13.26 9.54
N ASP A 78 -3.19 -14.12 9.40
CA ASP A 78 -2.94 -15.52 9.07
C ASP A 78 -2.82 -15.67 7.56
N PHE A 79 -1.59 -15.78 7.07
CA PHE A 79 -1.31 -15.93 5.64
C PHE A 79 -1.27 -17.39 5.20
N SER A 80 -1.66 -18.33 6.07
CA SER A 80 -1.50 -19.75 5.74
C SER A 80 -2.27 -20.16 4.49
N LYS A 81 -3.34 -19.44 4.15
CA LYS A 81 -4.13 -19.74 2.96
C LYS A 81 -3.87 -18.76 1.84
N SER A 82 -2.74 -18.06 1.91
CA SER A 82 -2.38 -17.05 0.93
C SER A 82 -1.01 -17.33 0.36
N PHE A 83 -0.77 -16.89 -0.86
CA PHE A 83 0.55 -16.94 -1.45
C PHE A 83 1.37 -15.71 -1.12
N PHE A 84 0.83 -14.81 -0.31
CA PHE A 84 1.48 -13.55 0.03
C PHE A 84 1.91 -13.53 1.49
N ASN A 85 2.67 -12.51 1.85
CA ASN A 85 3.07 -12.27 3.23
C ASN A 85 2.99 -10.77 3.50
N GLU A 86 3.29 -10.38 4.74
CA GLU A 86 3.14 -9.00 5.14
C GLU A 86 4.01 -8.04 4.32
N PHE A 87 5.18 -8.50 3.90
CA PHE A 87 6.09 -7.63 3.15
C PHE A 87 5.60 -7.39 1.74
N VAL A 88 5.05 -8.42 1.10
CA VAL A 88 4.49 -8.26 -0.24
C VAL A 88 3.31 -7.30 -0.20
N VAL A 89 2.45 -7.45 0.81
CA VAL A 89 1.30 -6.56 0.95
C VAL A 89 1.76 -5.12 1.17
N ALA A 90 2.73 -4.92 2.05
CA ALA A 90 3.23 -3.58 2.34
C ALA A 90 3.86 -2.94 1.11
N ASN A 91 4.62 -3.73 0.33
CA ASN A 91 5.22 -3.20 -0.90
C ASN A 91 4.14 -2.81 -1.90
N ALA A 92 3.09 -3.61 -2.02
CA ALA A 92 2.00 -3.29 -2.93
C ALA A 92 1.32 -1.98 -2.51
N VAL A 93 1.08 -1.81 -1.22
CA VAL A 93 0.49 -0.57 -0.72
C VAL A 93 1.40 0.61 -1.02
N SER A 94 2.70 0.45 -0.79
CA SER A 94 3.65 1.52 -1.09
C SER A 94 3.57 1.93 -2.55
N ASP A 95 3.56 0.95 -3.45
CA ASP A 95 3.49 1.23 -4.87
C ASP A 95 2.20 1.97 -5.22
N LEU A 96 1.08 1.54 -4.65
CA LEU A 96 -0.20 2.19 -4.92
C LEU A 96 -0.20 3.63 -4.43
N LEU A 97 0.36 3.88 -3.26
CA LEU A 97 0.42 5.24 -2.73
C LEU A 97 1.33 6.12 -3.57
N LEU A 98 2.48 5.60 -3.99
CA LEU A 98 3.39 6.36 -4.84
C LEU A 98 2.75 6.65 -6.19
N ASP A 99 2.03 5.69 -6.75
CA ASP A 99 1.30 5.91 -7.99
C ASP A 99 0.28 7.02 -7.83
N SER A 100 -0.41 7.05 -6.70
CA SER A 100 -1.43 8.07 -6.47
C SER A 100 -0.82 9.47 -6.41
N LEU A 101 0.46 9.56 -6.08
CA LEU A 101 1.19 10.83 -6.04
C LEU A 101 1.86 11.14 -7.36
N GLY A 102 1.78 10.23 -8.34
CA GLY A 102 2.45 10.41 -9.61
C GLY A 102 3.95 10.17 -9.57
N ILE A 103 4.44 9.48 -8.53
CA ILE A 103 5.86 9.23 -8.39
C ILE A 103 6.19 7.89 -9.04
N ASP A 104 7.25 7.91 -9.84
CA ASP A 104 7.72 6.69 -10.48
C ASP A 104 8.54 5.88 -9.48
N HIS A 105 8.02 4.73 -9.10
CA HIS A 105 8.68 3.86 -8.13
C HIS A 105 9.46 2.73 -8.76
N HIS A 106 9.53 2.70 -10.09
CA HIS A 106 10.31 1.68 -10.79
C HIS A 106 11.73 2.15 -10.94
N CYS A 107 12.65 1.32 -10.54
CA CYS A 107 14.04 1.73 -10.49
C CYS A 107 14.77 1.57 -11.81
N CYS A 108 14.24 0.80 -12.74
CA CYS A 108 15.02 0.43 -13.92
C CYS A 108 14.67 1.21 -15.15
N GLY A 109 13.70 2.03 -15.11
CA GLY A 109 13.33 2.78 -16.28
C GLY A 109 12.50 2.05 -17.30
N GLN A 110 12.34 0.74 -17.18
CA GLN A 110 11.54 0.06 -18.17
C GLN A 110 10.08 0.48 -18.12
N SER A 111 9.64 0.93 -16.99
CA SER A 111 8.24 1.32 -16.89
C SER A 111 7.95 2.54 -17.74
N GLU A 112 8.86 3.48 -17.79
CA GLU A 112 8.60 4.63 -18.62
C GLU A 112 8.70 4.27 -20.08
N VAL A 113 9.51 3.30 -20.43
CA VAL A 113 9.51 2.82 -21.79
C VAL A 113 8.14 2.28 -22.15
N ALA A 114 7.56 1.51 -21.26
CA ALA A 114 6.24 0.97 -21.50
C ALA A 114 5.19 2.05 -21.64
N ARG A 115 5.39 3.15 -20.97
CA ARG A 115 4.39 4.22 -21.00
C ARG A 115 4.51 5.13 -22.19
N GLU A 116 5.54 5.02 -22.95
CA GLU A 116 5.74 5.88 -24.12
C GLU A 116 4.66 5.84 -25.15
#